data_e809a0101f13a3a3af7b855d430ec9b1
#
_entry.id   e809a0101f13a3a3af7b855d430ec9b1
#
_cell.length_a   1.000
_cell.length_b   1.000
_cell.length_c   1.000
_cell.angle_alpha   90.00
_cell.angle_beta   90.00
_cell.angle_gamma   90.00
#
_symmetry.space_group_name_H-M   'P 1'
#
loop_
_entity.id
_entity.type
_entity.pdbx_description
1 polymer ?
#
loop_
_entity_poly.entity_id
_entity_poly.type
_entity_poly.pdbx_seq_one_letter_code
_entity_poly.pdbx_strand_id
1 'polypeptide(L)'
;LNHPKADLSKGQYGTVGQGLHIAKKLLPFIPANAGILLVPCCRGGSAFTTGADGTYSDASGASENSTRWGVDKPLYKDLIGRTKAALKKNPKNVLFAVVWMQGEFDFGGTPVNHAAQFGALVDKFRAD
;
A
#
# COMPACT_ATOMS: atom_id res chain seq x y z
N LEU A 1 -2.24 8.25 4.97
CA LEU A 1 -3.00 7.02 5.18
C LEU A 1 -4.46 7.37 5.40
N ASN A 2 -5.23 7.26 4.36
CA ASN A 2 -6.66 7.55 4.45
C ASN A 2 -7.44 6.27 4.64
N HIS A 3 -7.26 5.65 5.79
CA HIS A 3 -8.38 4.91 6.33
C HIS A 3 -9.31 5.96 6.97
N PRO A 4 -10.57 6.00 6.61
CA PRO A 4 -11.51 6.83 7.32
C PRO A 4 -11.40 6.47 8.80
N LYS A 5 -11.16 7.46 9.64
CA LYS A 5 -11.30 7.27 11.08
C LYS A 5 -12.73 6.78 11.30
N ALA A 6 -12.90 5.75 12.13
CA ALA A 6 -14.22 5.33 12.52
C ALA A 6 -14.98 6.54 13.07
N ASP A 7 -16.06 6.89 12.43
CA ASP A 7 -16.97 7.93 12.91
C ASP A 7 -18.34 7.29 13.06
N LEU A 8 -18.61 6.79 14.25
CA LEU A 8 -19.85 6.08 14.54
C LEU A 8 -21.09 6.97 14.39
N SER A 9 -20.94 8.28 14.53
CA SER A 9 -22.04 9.24 14.33
C SER A 9 -22.48 9.31 12.87
N LYS A 10 -21.60 8.93 11.95
CA LYS A 10 -21.85 8.85 10.50
C LYS A 10 -22.05 7.43 9.99
N GLY A 11 -22.18 6.45 10.88
CA GLY A 11 -22.26 5.04 10.49
C GLY A 11 -20.96 4.49 9.87
N GLN A 12 -19.83 5.11 10.14
CA GLN A 12 -18.54 4.70 9.62
C GLN A 12 -17.82 3.84 10.64
N TYR A 13 -17.77 2.57 10.38
CA TYR A 13 -17.19 1.56 11.28
C TYR A 13 -15.76 1.31 10.89
N GLY A 14 -14.82 1.95 10.86
CA GLY A 14 -13.44 1.64 10.52
C GLY A 14 -13.22 0.28 9.80
N THR A 15 -12.17 0.15 9.07
CA THR A 15 -11.84 -1.08 8.34
C THR A 15 -10.68 -1.81 9.00
N VAL A 16 -10.82 -3.12 9.17
CA VAL A 16 -9.71 -3.99 9.54
C VAL A 16 -9.08 -4.51 8.26
N GLY A 17 -7.89 -4.02 7.95
CA GLY A 17 -7.15 -4.50 6.78
C GLY A 17 -6.65 -5.94 6.97
N GLN A 18 -6.42 -6.63 5.87
CA GLN A 18 -5.93 -8.02 5.84
C GLN A 18 -4.58 -8.22 6.55
N GLY A 19 -3.79 -7.16 6.74
CA GLY A 19 -2.46 -7.23 7.36
C GLY A 19 -2.46 -7.89 8.74
N LEU A 20 -3.44 -7.58 9.59
CA LEU A 20 -3.56 -8.21 10.92
C LEU A 20 -3.84 -9.71 10.83
N HIS A 21 -4.68 -10.13 9.90
CA HIS A 21 -5.00 -11.55 9.70
C HIS A 21 -3.79 -12.32 9.17
N ILE A 22 -3.06 -11.75 8.22
CA ILE A 22 -1.82 -12.33 7.68
C ILE A 22 -0.78 -12.44 8.80
N ALA A 23 -0.53 -11.37 9.54
CA ALA A 23 0.43 -11.38 10.64
C ALA A 23 0.07 -12.43 11.69
N LYS A 24 -1.20 -12.52 12.10
CA LYS A 24 -1.66 -13.53 13.06
C LYS A 24 -1.41 -14.95 12.56
N LYS A 25 -1.60 -15.22 11.27
CA LYS A 25 -1.34 -16.53 10.66
C LYS A 25 0.15 -16.85 10.55
N LEU A 26 1.00 -15.84 10.41
CA LEU A 26 2.45 -16.02 10.31
C LEU A 26 3.15 -16.15 11.67
N LEU A 27 2.56 -15.60 12.76
CA LEU A 27 3.16 -15.64 14.10
C LEU A 27 3.68 -17.02 14.54
N PRO A 28 2.97 -18.15 14.31
CA PRO A 28 3.46 -19.46 14.71
C PRO A 28 4.74 -19.92 13.98
N PHE A 29 5.09 -19.27 12.88
CA PHE A 29 6.24 -19.65 12.03
C PHE A 29 7.48 -18.79 12.27
N ILE A 30 7.39 -17.77 13.13
CA ILE A 30 8.52 -16.92 13.47
C ILE A 30 9.08 -17.28 14.86
N PRO A 31 10.37 -17.00 15.14
CA PRO A 31 10.96 -17.24 16.45
C PRO A 31 10.19 -16.55 17.59
N ALA A 32 10.11 -17.20 18.75
CA ALA A 32 9.37 -16.68 19.90
C ALA A 32 9.89 -15.33 20.43
N ASN A 33 11.14 -15.00 20.14
CA ASN A 33 11.76 -13.72 20.50
C ASN A 33 11.69 -12.66 19.40
N ALA A 34 10.92 -12.91 18.35
CA ALA A 34 10.69 -11.98 17.24
C ALA A 34 9.23 -11.53 17.20
N GLY A 35 8.95 -10.52 16.41
CA GLY A 35 7.61 -10.01 16.18
C GLY A 35 7.41 -9.60 14.72
N ILE A 36 6.18 -9.34 14.33
CA ILE A 36 5.84 -8.86 13.00
C ILE A 36 5.48 -7.38 13.09
N LEU A 37 6.25 -6.54 12.40
CA LEU A 37 5.94 -5.13 12.22
C LEU A 37 5.19 -4.95 10.89
N LEU A 38 3.95 -4.51 10.97
CA LEU A 38 3.16 -4.16 9.79
C LEU A 38 3.43 -2.70 9.40
N VAL A 39 3.72 -2.48 8.13
CA VAL A 39 3.94 -1.14 7.55
C VAL A 39 2.85 -0.89 6.50
N PRO A 40 1.72 -0.29 6.88
CA PRO A 40 0.63 -0.04 5.94
C PRO A 40 0.98 1.13 5.02
N CYS A 41 0.89 0.90 3.71
CA CYS A 41 1.13 1.87 2.65
C CYS A 41 -0.02 1.81 1.64
N CYS A 42 -1.25 1.92 2.14
CA CYS A 42 -2.46 1.75 1.34
C CYS A 42 -3.17 3.09 1.13
N ARG A 43 -3.78 3.24 -0.02
CA ARG A 43 -4.73 4.31 -0.33
C ARG A 43 -5.89 3.73 -1.13
N GLY A 44 -7.11 3.91 -0.67
CA GLY A 44 -8.30 3.58 -1.44
C GLY A 44 -8.41 4.45 -2.70
N GLY A 45 -8.90 3.89 -3.79
CA GLY A 45 -9.06 4.63 -5.05
C GLY A 45 -7.76 4.97 -5.76
N SER A 46 -6.69 4.20 -5.57
CA SER A 46 -5.40 4.46 -6.21
C SER A 46 -5.13 3.53 -7.39
N ALA A 47 -4.59 4.07 -8.46
CA ALA A 47 -4.33 3.37 -9.72
C ALA A 47 -2.88 3.57 -10.19
N PHE A 48 -2.44 2.73 -11.13
CA PHE A 48 -1.24 2.95 -11.94
C PHE A 48 -1.55 3.89 -13.09
N THR A 49 -2.71 3.74 -13.70
CA THR A 49 -3.10 4.45 -14.93
C THR A 49 -3.64 5.84 -14.65
N THR A 50 -3.36 6.77 -15.55
CA THR A 50 -3.82 8.15 -15.49
C THR A 50 -5.30 8.24 -15.86
N GLY A 51 -6.09 8.94 -15.07
CA GLY A 51 -7.49 9.23 -15.39
C GLY A 51 -8.41 8.01 -15.37
N ALA A 52 -8.01 6.95 -14.65
CA ALA A 52 -8.71 5.67 -14.71
C ALA A 52 -10.15 5.70 -14.20
N ASP A 53 -10.61 6.67 -13.41
CA ASP A 53 -11.96 6.53 -12.88
C ASP A 53 -12.58 7.70 -12.12
N GLY A 54 -12.02 8.87 -12.24
CA GLY A 54 -12.58 10.04 -11.56
C GLY A 54 -12.54 10.00 -10.02
N THR A 55 -11.74 9.11 -9.42
CA THR A 55 -11.53 9.07 -7.97
C THR A 55 -10.68 10.24 -7.47
N TYR A 56 -10.10 10.98 -8.37
CA TYR A 56 -9.30 12.16 -8.10
C TYR A 56 -10.20 13.40 -8.16
N SER A 57 -10.67 13.82 -7.00
CA SER A 57 -11.42 15.08 -6.89
C SER A 57 -10.88 15.90 -5.73
N ASP A 58 -10.95 17.20 -5.86
CA ASP A 58 -10.57 18.14 -4.79
C ASP A 58 -11.43 17.93 -3.53
N ALA A 59 -12.68 17.52 -3.70
CA ALA A 59 -13.59 17.21 -2.59
C ALA A 59 -13.12 15.99 -1.77
N SER A 60 -12.45 15.01 -2.37
CA SER A 60 -11.88 13.86 -1.66
C SER A 60 -10.49 14.12 -1.10
N GLY A 61 -9.89 15.27 -1.39
CA GLY A 61 -8.49 15.57 -1.08
C GLY A 61 -7.48 14.66 -1.79
N ALA A 62 -7.95 13.91 -2.78
CA ALA A 62 -7.16 13.04 -3.59
C ALA A 62 -6.84 13.71 -4.92
N SER A 63 -5.60 13.77 -5.29
CA SER A 63 -5.18 14.20 -6.62
C SER A 63 -4.42 13.10 -7.32
N GLU A 64 -4.40 13.15 -8.62
CA GLU A 64 -3.58 12.26 -9.43
C GLU A 64 -2.12 12.25 -8.97
N ASN A 65 -1.62 13.41 -8.56
CA ASN A 65 -0.24 13.56 -8.11
C ASN A 65 0.01 13.00 -6.71
N SER A 66 -1.01 12.86 -5.85
CA SER A 66 -0.85 12.42 -4.45
C SER A 66 -1.22 10.96 -4.22
N THR A 67 -1.95 10.32 -5.13
CA THR A 67 -2.55 9.00 -4.90
C THR A 67 -2.19 7.95 -5.94
N ARG A 68 -1.19 8.22 -6.74
CA ARG A 68 -0.81 7.33 -7.83
C ARG A 68 0.27 6.34 -7.42
N TRP A 69 0.09 5.09 -7.87
CA TRP A 69 1.13 4.07 -7.91
C TRP A 69 1.99 4.18 -9.16
N GLY A 70 3.16 3.56 -9.13
CA GLY A 70 4.12 3.50 -10.22
C GLY A 70 5.52 3.87 -9.75
N VAL A 71 6.50 3.58 -10.58
CA VAL A 71 7.91 3.94 -10.31
C VAL A 71 8.03 5.44 -10.06
N ASP A 72 8.64 5.80 -8.93
CA ASP A 72 8.85 7.18 -8.47
C ASP A 72 7.58 8.02 -8.23
N LYS A 73 6.41 7.40 -8.27
CA LYS A 73 5.15 8.06 -7.94
C LYS A 73 4.96 8.22 -6.42
N PRO A 74 4.07 9.10 -5.96
CA PRO A 74 3.96 9.44 -4.54
C PRO A 74 3.73 8.25 -3.61
N LEU A 75 2.87 7.30 -3.97
CA LEU A 75 2.60 6.13 -3.12
C LEU A 75 3.78 5.15 -3.07
N TYR A 76 4.54 5.05 -4.16
CA TYR A 76 5.78 4.29 -4.16
C TYR A 76 6.82 4.92 -3.22
N LYS A 77 7.03 6.24 -3.31
CA LYS A 77 7.95 6.96 -2.43
C LYS A 77 7.56 6.84 -0.96
N ASP A 78 6.27 6.88 -0.66
CA ASP A 78 5.74 6.66 0.69
C ASP A 78 6.04 5.23 1.19
N LEU A 79 5.82 4.22 0.35
CA LEU A 79 6.14 2.82 0.63
C LEU A 79 7.63 2.65 0.96
N ILE A 80 8.53 3.13 0.12
CA ILE A 80 9.97 3.03 0.33
C ILE A 80 10.39 3.79 1.60
N GLY A 81 9.93 5.02 1.77
CA GLY A 81 10.26 5.84 2.94
C GLY A 81 9.84 5.19 4.26
N ARG A 82 8.62 4.66 4.34
CA ARG A 82 8.12 3.98 5.53
C ARG A 82 8.84 2.67 5.79
N THR A 83 9.14 1.90 4.75
CA THR A 83 9.89 0.64 4.87
C THR A 83 11.29 0.91 5.39
N LYS A 84 12.01 1.86 4.82
CA LYS A 84 13.34 2.26 5.29
C LYS A 84 13.30 2.79 6.73
N ALA A 85 12.31 3.58 7.09
CA ALA A 85 12.14 4.06 8.47
C ALA A 85 11.85 2.91 9.45
N ALA A 86 11.05 1.93 9.07
CA ALA A 86 10.78 0.75 9.89
C ALA A 86 12.05 -0.11 10.07
N LEU A 87 12.83 -0.32 9.02
CA LEU A 87 14.10 -1.06 9.10
C LEU A 87 15.12 -0.38 10.03
N LYS A 88 15.19 0.95 10.00
CA LYS A 88 16.08 1.73 10.86
C LYS A 88 15.73 1.69 12.36
N LYS A 89 14.52 1.31 12.73
CA LYS A 89 14.11 1.27 14.15
C LYS A 89 14.87 0.24 14.97
N ASN A 90 15.32 -0.82 14.35
CA ASN A 90 16.12 -1.85 15.00
C ASN A 90 17.03 -2.50 13.94
N PRO A 91 18.35 -2.63 14.17
CA PRO A 91 19.26 -3.24 13.22
C PRO A 91 18.99 -4.74 12.95
N LYS A 92 18.17 -5.38 13.78
CA LYS A 92 17.72 -6.75 13.57
C LYS A 92 16.46 -6.86 12.72
N ASN A 93 15.84 -5.74 12.37
CA ASN A 93 14.66 -5.77 11.50
C ASN A 93 15.07 -6.19 10.10
N VAL A 94 14.28 -7.06 9.51
CA VAL A 94 14.42 -7.51 8.13
C VAL A 94 13.10 -7.31 7.39
N LEU A 95 13.18 -6.98 6.11
CA LEU A 95 12.00 -6.98 5.25
C LEU A 95 11.69 -8.44 4.89
N PHE A 96 10.59 -8.95 5.42
CA PHE A 96 10.19 -10.32 5.22
C PHE A 96 9.34 -10.51 3.96
N ALA A 97 8.36 -9.64 3.76
CA ALA A 97 7.46 -9.72 2.62
C ALA A 97 6.80 -8.38 2.31
N VAL A 98 6.38 -8.23 1.07
CA VAL A 98 5.45 -7.19 0.61
C VAL A 98 4.16 -7.88 0.18
N VAL A 99 3.04 -7.44 0.75
CA VAL A 99 1.72 -7.92 0.35
C VAL A 99 1.09 -6.86 -0.53
N TRP A 100 0.84 -7.21 -1.78
CA TRP A 100 0.25 -6.33 -2.77
C TRP A 100 -1.21 -6.69 -3.02
N MET A 101 -2.07 -5.71 -2.93
CA MET A 101 -3.48 -5.81 -3.32
C MET A 101 -3.92 -4.47 -3.90
N GLN A 102 -3.98 -4.40 -5.21
CA GLN A 102 -4.39 -3.23 -5.97
C GLN A 102 -4.75 -3.68 -7.39
N GLY A 103 -5.64 -2.98 -8.06
CA GLY A 103 -6.02 -3.27 -9.46
C GLY A 103 -7.43 -2.80 -9.79
N GLU A 104 -8.28 -2.64 -8.79
CA GLU A 104 -9.70 -2.32 -8.99
C GLU A 104 -9.90 -1.01 -9.76
N PHE A 105 -9.06 -0.02 -9.50
CA PHE A 105 -9.11 1.28 -10.16
C PHE A 105 -8.33 1.36 -11.48
N ASP A 106 -7.69 0.27 -11.87
CA ASP A 106 -7.08 0.12 -13.20
C ASP A 106 -8.01 -0.62 -14.18
N PHE A 107 -9.24 -0.92 -13.77
CA PHE A 107 -10.19 -1.72 -14.55
C PHE A 107 -10.54 -1.11 -15.93
N GLY A 108 -10.46 0.21 -16.06
CA GLY A 108 -10.63 0.91 -17.35
C GLY A 108 -9.38 0.91 -18.23
N GLY A 109 -8.24 0.44 -17.71
CA GLY A 109 -6.99 0.31 -18.46
C GLY A 109 -6.86 -1.02 -19.17
N THR A 110 -5.85 -1.15 -20.02
CA THR A 110 -5.53 -2.44 -20.62
C THR A 110 -4.83 -3.33 -19.60
N PRO A 111 -5.19 -4.62 -19.46
CA PRO A 111 -4.53 -5.55 -18.54
C PRO A 111 -3.01 -5.63 -18.74
N VAL A 112 -2.57 -5.47 -19.98
CA VAL A 112 -1.14 -5.46 -20.36
C VAL A 112 -0.40 -4.31 -19.69
N ASN A 113 -0.99 -3.12 -19.64
CA ASN A 113 -0.38 -1.95 -19.00
C ASN A 113 -0.26 -2.14 -17.49
N HIS A 114 -1.26 -2.72 -16.83
CA HIS A 114 -1.21 -2.99 -15.40
C HIS A 114 -0.07 -3.96 -15.05
N ALA A 115 0.04 -5.07 -15.76
CA ALA A 115 1.08 -6.06 -15.53
C ALA A 115 2.49 -5.47 -15.74
N ALA A 116 2.68 -4.71 -16.82
CA ALA A 116 3.95 -4.06 -17.11
C ALA A 116 4.36 -3.04 -16.04
N GLN A 117 3.41 -2.21 -15.60
CA GLN A 117 3.65 -1.21 -14.55
C GLN A 117 3.91 -1.85 -13.19
N PHE A 118 3.21 -2.91 -12.85
CA PHE A 118 3.46 -3.66 -11.63
C PHE A 118 4.84 -4.35 -11.68
N GLY A 119 5.22 -4.96 -12.80
CA GLY A 119 6.55 -5.53 -13.00
C GLY A 119 7.66 -4.51 -12.78
N ALA A 120 7.56 -3.36 -13.42
CA ALA A 120 8.51 -2.27 -13.23
C ALA A 120 8.58 -1.76 -11.78
N LEU A 121 7.44 -1.72 -11.07
CA LEU A 121 7.39 -1.36 -9.65
C LEU A 121 8.15 -2.38 -8.80
N VAL A 122 7.95 -3.68 -9.05
CA VAL A 122 8.62 -4.76 -8.33
C VAL A 122 10.13 -4.72 -8.55
N ASP A 123 10.56 -4.51 -9.78
CA ASP A 123 12.00 -4.42 -10.11
C ASP A 123 12.65 -3.22 -9.41
N LYS A 124 11.99 -2.07 -9.44
CA LYS A 124 12.46 -0.88 -8.75
C LYS A 124 12.48 -1.07 -7.22
N PHE A 125 11.46 -1.72 -6.66
CA PHE A 125 11.38 -2.01 -5.23
C PHE A 125 12.53 -2.92 -4.76
N ARG A 126 12.95 -3.86 -5.59
CA ARG A 126 14.10 -4.74 -5.31
C ARG A 126 15.44 -4.02 -5.39
N ALA A 127 15.50 -2.96 -6.19
CA ALA A 127 16.71 -2.15 -6.34
C ALA A 127 16.92 -1.13 -5.21
N ASP A 128 15.84 -0.62 -4.62
CA ASP A 128 15.86 0.43 -3.58
C ASP A 128 16.01 -0.12 -2.17
#